data_323714608bb725dcc7bc4a28d7b4aaa4
#
_entry.id   323714608bb725dcc7bc4a28d7b4aaa4
#
_cell.length_a   1.000
_cell.length_b   1.000
_cell.length_c   1.000
_cell.angle_alpha   90.00
_cell.angle_beta   90.00
_cell.angle_gamma   90.00
#
_symmetry.space_group_name_H-M   'P 1'
#
loop_
_entity.id
_entity.type
_entity.pdbx_description
1 polymer ?
#
loop_
_entity_poly.entity_id
_entity_poly.type
_entity_poly.pdbx_seq_one_letter_code
_entity_poly.pdbx_strand_id
1 'polypeptide(L)'
;NIQTLRIVSILENRYYNFNGLNLTFETLDGLIKHNGPVINLTKFNKILGKNFFKNKIKFSNNTSLEAQIAAISDDIAYNSHDLEDGLKSNLFELNELRDIQVLNKIISKHKTRLKKYSIDLIVRQIIRDTINEMVKDVIKTTRKKIKINNIKSLKDVYMSKSQIVSFSDNMKKFDFQIKSFLKEKMYFHENVKVKTNYGRKIIK
;
A
#
# COMPACT_ATOMS: atom_id res chain seq x y z
N ASN A 1 -1.51 2.22 11.87
CA ASN A 1 -1.86 3.65 11.74
C ASN A 1 -1.94 4.39 13.10
N ILE A 2 -2.27 3.71 14.21
CA ILE A 2 -2.39 4.37 15.53
C ILE A 2 -1.03 4.88 16.02
N GLN A 3 0.02 4.08 15.90
CA GLN A 3 1.36 4.49 16.30
C GLN A 3 1.89 5.60 15.40
N THR A 4 1.65 5.52 14.09
CA THR A 4 2.00 6.59 13.14
C THR A 4 1.34 7.91 13.55
N LEU A 5 0.03 7.86 13.84
CA LEU A 5 -0.70 9.03 14.30
C LEU A 5 -0.13 9.62 15.59
N ARG A 6 0.23 8.77 16.56
CA ARG A 6 0.87 9.18 17.81
C ARG A 6 2.22 9.86 17.55
N ILE A 7 3.04 9.29 16.66
CA ILE A 7 4.33 9.86 16.29
C ILE A 7 4.14 11.26 15.70
N VAL A 8 3.35 11.39 14.63
CA VAL A 8 3.22 12.65 13.90
C VAL A 8 2.45 13.74 14.66
N SER A 9 1.59 13.35 15.63
CA SER A 9 0.79 14.33 16.39
C SER A 9 1.37 14.70 17.76
N ILE A 10 2.22 13.84 18.35
CA ILE A 10 2.65 14.01 19.75
C ILE A 10 4.16 13.82 19.94
N LEU A 11 4.74 12.73 19.41
CA LEU A 11 6.09 12.31 19.76
C LEU A 11 7.19 12.96 18.95
N GLU A 12 6.90 13.35 17.70
CA GLU A 12 7.87 14.02 16.84
C GLU A 12 8.17 15.42 17.42
N ASN A 13 9.43 15.65 17.78
CA ASN A 13 9.85 16.90 18.41
C ASN A 13 10.74 17.68 17.45
N ARG A 14 10.12 18.43 16.54
CA ARG A 14 10.80 19.26 15.52
C ARG A 14 10.68 20.74 15.76
N TYR A 15 9.72 21.16 16.57
CA TYR A 15 9.35 22.57 16.69
C TYR A 15 9.25 22.99 18.16
N TYR A 16 9.68 24.22 18.49
CA TYR A 16 9.64 24.74 19.86
C TYR A 16 8.22 24.98 20.40
N ASN A 17 7.28 25.34 19.50
CA ASN A 17 5.98 25.87 19.91
C ASN A 17 4.87 24.82 19.98
N PHE A 18 5.11 23.60 19.51
CA PHE A 18 4.09 22.52 19.50
C PHE A 18 4.74 21.13 19.42
N ASN A 19 4.01 20.15 19.90
CA ASN A 19 4.36 18.75 19.76
C ASN A 19 3.93 18.22 18.39
N GLY A 20 4.61 17.18 17.90
CA GLY A 20 4.33 16.60 16.60
C GLY A 20 4.72 17.47 15.42
N LEU A 21 4.16 17.20 14.27
CA LEU A 21 4.46 17.87 13.00
C LEU A 21 3.46 18.98 12.63
N ASN A 22 2.47 19.26 13.47
CA ASN A 22 1.40 20.23 13.20
C ASN A 22 0.70 20.02 11.84
N LEU A 23 0.35 18.77 11.54
CA LEU A 23 -0.30 18.41 10.29
C LEU A 23 -1.75 18.88 10.26
N THR A 24 -2.25 19.17 9.05
CA THR A 24 -3.66 19.52 8.85
C THR A 24 -4.58 18.33 9.16
N PHE A 25 -5.86 18.61 9.44
CA PHE A 25 -6.84 17.57 9.68
C PHE A 25 -7.05 16.66 8.46
N GLU A 26 -6.91 17.17 7.24
CA GLU A 26 -7.00 16.41 5.99
C GLU A 26 -5.85 15.40 5.88
N THR A 27 -4.64 15.79 6.25
CA THR A 27 -3.49 14.88 6.28
C THR A 27 -3.67 13.80 7.35
N LEU A 28 -4.13 14.18 8.54
CA LEU A 28 -4.43 13.23 9.62
C LEU A 28 -5.58 12.28 9.24
N ASP A 29 -6.61 12.78 8.54
CA ASP A 29 -7.69 11.97 7.98
C ASP A 29 -7.17 10.90 7.03
N GLY A 30 -6.28 11.27 6.13
CA GLY A 30 -5.62 10.33 5.22
C GLY A 30 -4.81 9.26 5.95
N LEU A 31 -4.01 9.64 6.95
CA LEU A 31 -3.23 8.70 7.77
C LEU A 31 -4.12 7.72 8.55
N ILE A 32 -5.20 8.22 9.14
CA ILE A 32 -6.15 7.39 9.91
C ILE A 32 -6.85 6.38 8.99
N LYS A 33 -7.28 6.84 7.82
CA LYS A 33 -8.08 6.09 6.85
C LYS A 33 -7.24 5.43 5.74
N HIS A 34 -5.97 5.23 5.96
CA HIS A 34 -5.09 4.58 4.99
C HIS A 34 -5.67 3.24 4.47
N ASN A 35 -6.31 2.48 5.35
CA ASN A 35 -7.01 1.24 4.99
C ASN A 35 -8.54 1.41 4.82
N GLY A 36 -9.00 2.62 4.55
CA GLY A 36 -10.41 2.94 4.39
C GLY A 36 -11.08 3.54 5.63
N PRO A 37 -12.42 3.76 5.59
CA PRO A 37 -13.18 4.35 6.69
C PRO A 37 -13.02 3.60 8.01
N VAL A 38 -13.05 4.35 9.13
CA VAL A 38 -12.87 3.81 10.47
C VAL A 38 -14.18 3.81 11.23
N ILE A 39 -14.56 2.66 11.77
CA ILE A 39 -15.79 2.49 12.56
C ILE A 39 -15.51 2.63 14.05
N ASN A 40 -14.38 2.07 14.53
CA ASN A 40 -14.06 2.06 15.96
C ASN A 40 -12.98 3.08 16.32
N LEU A 41 -13.38 4.12 17.05
CA LEU A 41 -12.51 5.24 17.46
C LEU A 41 -11.85 5.07 18.83
N THR A 42 -12.19 4.02 19.56
CA THR A 42 -11.76 3.85 20.97
C THR A 42 -10.24 3.97 21.11
N LYS A 43 -9.48 3.34 20.23
CA LYS A 43 -8.01 3.36 20.28
C LYS A 43 -7.44 4.75 19.94
N PHE A 44 -8.03 5.48 19.00
CA PHE A 44 -7.62 6.82 18.64
C PHE A 44 -7.90 7.81 19.78
N ASN A 45 -9.10 7.74 20.35
CA ASN A 45 -9.50 8.58 21.48
C ASN A 45 -8.66 8.35 22.73
N LYS A 46 -8.16 7.11 22.94
CA LYS A 46 -7.27 6.80 24.07
C LYS A 46 -5.91 7.50 23.94
N ILE A 47 -5.41 7.69 22.72
CA ILE A 47 -4.08 8.27 22.49
C ILE A 47 -4.15 9.80 22.37
N LEU A 48 -5.12 10.32 21.62
CA LEU A 48 -5.21 11.74 21.28
C LEU A 48 -6.22 12.53 22.12
N GLY A 49 -7.04 11.81 22.93
CA GLY A 49 -8.14 12.40 23.68
C GLY A 49 -9.43 12.46 22.86
N LYS A 50 -10.58 12.35 23.57
CA LYS A 50 -11.91 12.30 22.95
C LYS A 50 -12.26 13.51 22.08
N ASN A 51 -11.68 14.67 22.36
CA ASN A 51 -12.01 15.93 21.70
C ASN A 51 -10.95 16.38 20.68
N PHE A 52 -9.92 15.60 20.43
CA PHE A 52 -8.82 16.02 19.54
C PHE A 52 -9.32 16.44 18.16
N PHE A 53 -10.20 15.67 17.56
CA PHE A 53 -10.73 15.94 16.23
C PHE A 53 -11.97 16.85 16.21
N LYS A 54 -12.65 17.07 17.36
CA LYS A 54 -13.80 17.98 17.54
C LYS A 54 -14.75 18.04 16.33
N ASN A 55 -15.20 16.89 15.82
CA ASN A 55 -16.05 16.77 14.63
C ASN A 55 -15.42 17.25 13.29
N LYS A 56 -14.14 17.53 13.25
CA LYS A 56 -13.42 17.93 12.02
C LYS A 56 -13.28 16.76 11.05
N ILE A 57 -13.19 15.53 11.55
CA ILE A 57 -13.05 14.31 10.75
C ILE A 57 -14.32 13.45 10.89
N LYS A 58 -14.95 13.15 9.76
CA LYS A 58 -16.05 12.18 9.68
C LYS A 58 -15.47 10.80 9.37
N PHE A 59 -15.23 10.01 10.39
CA PHE A 59 -14.48 8.75 10.31
C PHE A 59 -15.13 7.68 9.41
N SER A 60 -16.46 7.67 9.31
CA SER A 60 -17.24 6.76 8.46
C SER A 60 -17.16 7.10 6.96
N ASN A 61 -16.74 8.31 6.60
CA ASN A 61 -16.60 8.74 5.20
C ASN A 61 -15.28 8.27 4.61
N ASN A 62 -15.18 8.26 3.27
CA ASN A 62 -13.92 8.09 2.60
C ASN A 62 -12.97 9.26 2.89
N THR A 63 -11.68 9.09 2.58
CA THR A 63 -10.69 10.16 2.61
C THR A 63 -10.56 10.83 1.23
N SER A 64 -9.72 11.87 1.11
CA SER A 64 -9.47 12.58 -0.14
C SER A 64 -8.86 11.65 -1.23
N LEU A 65 -8.92 12.08 -2.49
CA LEU A 65 -8.29 11.32 -3.59
C LEU A 65 -6.79 11.18 -3.41
N GLU A 66 -6.13 12.23 -2.92
CA GLU A 66 -4.69 12.25 -2.66
C GLU A 66 -4.30 11.17 -1.64
N ALA A 67 -5.05 11.08 -0.56
CA ALA A 67 -4.81 10.07 0.46
C ALA A 67 -5.10 8.65 -0.04
N GLN A 68 -6.15 8.47 -0.87
CA GLN A 68 -6.44 7.18 -1.52
C GLN A 68 -5.33 6.79 -2.51
N ILE A 69 -4.78 7.77 -3.27
CA ILE A 69 -3.65 7.53 -4.18
C ILE A 69 -2.40 7.13 -3.39
N ALA A 70 -2.10 7.85 -2.31
CA ALA A 70 -0.95 7.53 -1.45
C ALA A 70 -1.04 6.09 -0.91
N ALA A 71 -2.22 5.68 -0.44
CA ALA A 71 -2.43 4.33 0.09
C ALA A 71 -2.22 3.24 -0.96
N ILE A 72 -2.80 3.36 -2.15
CA ILE A 72 -2.64 2.36 -3.21
C ILE A 72 -1.23 2.36 -3.81
N SER A 73 -0.54 3.51 -3.82
CA SER A 73 0.86 3.61 -4.26
C SER A 73 1.80 2.89 -3.30
N ASP A 74 1.54 2.95 -2.00
CA ASP A 74 2.26 2.20 -0.98
C ASP A 74 2.10 0.70 -1.18
N ASP A 75 0.88 0.22 -1.43
CA ASP A 75 0.60 -1.19 -1.75
C ASP A 75 1.36 -1.66 -3.00
N ILE A 76 1.36 -0.86 -4.09
CA ILE A 76 2.09 -1.17 -5.33
C ILE A 76 3.60 -1.25 -5.07
N ALA A 77 4.15 -0.26 -4.36
CA ALA A 77 5.57 -0.20 -4.04
C ALA A 77 5.98 -1.40 -3.19
N TYR A 78 5.23 -1.68 -2.12
CA TYR A 78 5.51 -2.76 -1.18
C TYR A 78 5.53 -4.13 -1.88
N ASN A 79 4.46 -4.46 -2.60
CA ASN A 79 4.38 -5.73 -3.33
C ASN A 79 5.53 -5.89 -4.35
N SER A 80 5.88 -4.81 -5.03
CA SER A 80 6.90 -4.84 -6.07
C SER A 80 8.31 -4.97 -5.50
N HIS A 81 8.62 -4.26 -4.43
CA HIS A 81 9.91 -4.36 -3.74
C HIS A 81 10.08 -5.72 -3.06
N ASP A 82 9.03 -6.24 -2.43
CA ASP A 82 9.07 -7.56 -1.81
C ASP A 82 9.29 -8.68 -2.83
N LEU A 83 8.69 -8.58 -4.04
CA LEU A 83 9.00 -9.50 -5.14
C LEU A 83 10.47 -9.42 -5.56
N GLU A 84 11.02 -8.21 -5.69
CA GLU A 84 12.43 -8.00 -6.03
C GLU A 84 13.35 -8.56 -4.95
N ASP A 85 13.08 -8.27 -3.69
CA ASP A 85 13.88 -8.71 -2.55
C ASP A 85 13.83 -10.23 -2.36
N GLY A 86 12.66 -10.84 -2.56
CA GLY A 86 12.52 -12.29 -2.50
C GLY A 86 13.33 -13.01 -3.57
N LEU A 87 13.31 -12.50 -4.81
CA LEU A 87 14.15 -13.02 -5.91
C LEU A 87 15.65 -12.83 -5.64
N LYS A 88 16.08 -11.65 -5.18
CA LYS A 88 17.48 -11.36 -4.84
C LYS A 88 17.99 -12.20 -3.67
N SER A 89 17.12 -12.50 -2.72
CA SER A 89 17.46 -13.31 -1.54
C SER A 89 17.33 -14.81 -1.79
N ASN A 90 17.03 -15.23 -3.03
CA ASN A 90 16.79 -16.61 -3.41
C ASN A 90 15.76 -17.34 -2.54
N LEU A 91 14.72 -16.62 -2.09
CA LEU A 91 13.60 -17.20 -1.35
C LEU A 91 12.63 -17.94 -2.28
N PHE A 92 12.59 -17.54 -3.54
CA PHE A 92 11.88 -18.17 -4.66
C PHE A 92 12.51 -17.78 -6.00
N GLU A 93 12.17 -18.53 -7.04
CA GLU A 93 12.72 -18.33 -8.38
C GLU A 93 11.75 -17.60 -9.31
N LEU A 94 12.28 -16.97 -10.37
CA LEU A 94 11.49 -16.28 -11.39
C LEU A 94 10.46 -17.19 -12.07
N ASN A 95 10.76 -18.50 -12.19
CA ASN A 95 9.87 -19.46 -12.78
C ASN A 95 8.59 -19.69 -11.95
N GLU A 96 8.67 -19.61 -10.62
CA GLU A 96 7.53 -19.77 -9.73
C GLU A 96 6.51 -18.61 -9.89
N LEU A 97 6.95 -17.44 -10.34
CA LEU A 97 6.05 -16.31 -10.61
C LEU A 97 5.19 -16.49 -11.89
N ARG A 98 5.50 -17.50 -12.71
CA ARG A 98 4.75 -17.75 -13.96
C ARG A 98 3.34 -18.27 -13.73
N ASP A 99 3.04 -18.80 -12.56
CA ASP A 99 1.69 -19.23 -12.19
C ASP A 99 0.74 -18.03 -12.04
N ILE A 100 1.29 -16.84 -11.83
CA ILE A 100 0.53 -15.59 -11.79
C ILE A 100 0.44 -15.02 -13.21
N GLN A 101 -0.75 -15.09 -13.81
CA GLN A 101 -0.98 -14.80 -15.23
C GLN A 101 -0.39 -13.45 -15.71
N VAL A 102 -0.52 -12.38 -14.93
CA VAL A 102 0.00 -11.05 -15.29
C VAL A 102 1.53 -11.06 -15.29
N LEU A 103 2.16 -11.65 -14.27
CA LEU A 103 3.62 -11.79 -14.20
C LEU A 103 4.14 -12.68 -15.33
N ASN A 104 3.47 -13.78 -15.65
CA ASN A 104 3.85 -14.64 -16.77
C ASN A 104 3.88 -13.87 -18.10
N LYS A 105 2.89 -13.02 -18.35
CA LYS A 105 2.88 -12.15 -19.55
C LYS A 105 4.07 -11.19 -19.56
N ILE A 106 4.39 -10.57 -18.42
CA ILE A 106 5.52 -9.64 -18.29
C ILE A 106 6.84 -10.38 -18.46
N ILE A 107 7.06 -11.49 -17.77
CA ILE A 107 8.27 -12.31 -17.86
C ILE A 107 8.49 -12.79 -19.30
N SER A 108 7.43 -13.19 -19.98
CA SER A 108 7.51 -13.69 -21.37
C SER A 108 8.00 -12.62 -22.35
N LYS A 109 7.71 -11.34 -22.13
CA LYS A 109 8.25 -10.21 -22.93
C LYS A 109 9.79 -10.12 -22.85
N HIS A 110 10.36 -10.61 -21.76
CA HIS A 110 11.81 -10.57 -21.52
C HIS A 110 12.54 -11.87 -21.87
N LYS A 111 11.84 -12.90 -22.36
CA LYS A 111 12.42 -14.24 -22.62
C LYS A 111 13.68 -14.22 -23.52
N THR A 112 13.68 -13.42 -24.58
CA THR A 112 14.84 -13.29 -25.49
C THR A 112 16.00 -12.54 -24.84
N ARG A 113 15.71 -11.66 -23.89
CA ARG A 113 16.72 -10.84 -23.18
C ARG A 113 17.44 -11.61 -22.09
N LEU A 114 16.82 -12.68 -21.54
CA LEU A 114 17.44 -13.59 -20.57
C LEU A 114 18.74 -14.24 -21.08
N LYS A 115 18.92 -14.33 -22.41
CA LYS A 115 20.14 -14.85 -23.02
C LYS A 115 21.27 -13.82 -23.18
N LYS A 116 20.96 -12.51 -23.05
CA LYS A 116 21.89 -11.41 -23.35
C LYS A 116 22.29 -10.58 -22.14
N TYR A 117 21.49 -10.58 -21.09
CA TYR A 117 21.69 -9.71 -19.92
C TYR A 117 21.68 -10.50 -18.63
N SER A 118 22.26 -9.94 -17.58
CA SER A 118 22.24 -10.54 -16.24
C SER A 118 20.81 -10.70 -15.73
N ILE A 119 20.59 -11.72 -14.94
CA ILE A 119 19.29 -12.00 -14.31
C ILE A 119 18.81 -10.81 -13.46
N ASP A 120 19.71 -10.17 -12.72
CA ASP A 120 19.39 -9.00 -11.88
C ASP A 120 18.83 -7.84 -12.70
N LEU A 121 19.41 -7.57 -13.86
CA LEU A 121 18.92 -6.50 -14.73
C LEU A 121 17.52 -6.84 -15.27
N ILE A 122 17.28 -8.09 -15.60
CA ILE A 122 15.99 -8.56 -16.10
C ILE A 122 14.94 -8.52 -15.00
N VAL A 123 15.27 -8.93 -13.78
CA VAL A 123 14.38 -8.83 -12.61
C VAL A 123 13.95 -7.37 -12.41
N ARG A 124 14.88 -6.42 -12.41
CA ARG A 124 14.56 -4.99 -12.29
C ARG A 124 13.62 -4.49 -13.39
N GLN A 125 13.78 -4.98 -14.63
CA GLN A 125 12.86 -4.62 -15.72
C GLN A 125 11.48 -5.23 -15.54
N ILE A 126 11.37 -6.48 -15.08
CA ILE A 126 10.11 -7.15 -14.77
C ILE A 126 9.38 -6.40 -13.66
N ILE A 127 10.08 -6.01 -12.59
CA ILE A 127 9.50 -5.23 -11.49
C ILE A 127 8.99 -3.87 -11.98
N ARG A 128 9.78 -3.15 -12.79
CA ARG A 128 9.37 -1.88 -13.39
C ARG A 128 8.12 -2.03 -14.26
N ASP A 129 8.07 -3.07 -15.11
CA ASP A 129 6.91 -3.35 -15.94
C ASP A 129 5.68 -3.71 -15.09
N THR A 130 5.87 -4.42 -13.98
CA THR A 130 4.80 -4.76 -13.03
C THR A 130 4.22 -3.50 -12.42
N ILE A 131 5.05 -2.62 -11.88
CA ILE A 131 4.62 -1.31 -11.33
C ILE A 131 3.86 -0.52 -12.40
N ASN A 132 4.39 -0.45 -13.62
CA ASN A 132 3.79 0.30 -14.72
C ASN A 132 2.39 -0.22 -15.10
N GLU A 133 2.19 -1.55 -15.15
CA GLU A 133 0.87 -2.14 -15.42
C GLU A 133 -0.12 -1.84 -14.28
N MET A 134 0.31 -1.94 -13.02
CA MET A 134 -0.53 -1.62 -11.86
C MET A 134 -0.92 -0.13 -11.85
N VAL A 135 0.03 0.79 -12.07
CA VAL A 135 -0.21 2.24 -12.11
C VAL A 135 -1.16 2.61 -13.25
N LYS A 136 -0.96 2.06 -14.46
CA LYS A 136 -1.87 2.28 -15.60
C LYS A 136 -3.29 1.84 -15.30
N ASP A 137 -3.46 0.70 -14.64
CA ASP A 137 -4.77 0.19 -14.25
C ASP A 137 -5.45 1.11 -13.24
N VAL A 138 -4.75 1.56 -12.20
CA VAL A 138 -5.27 2.52 -11.22
C VAL A 138 -5.74 3.80 -11.88
N ILE A 139 -4.91 4.39 -12.76
CA ILE A 139 -5.26 5.64 -13.46
C ILE A 139 -6.53 5.45 -14.31
N LYS A 140 -6.57 4.38 -15.11
CA LYS A 140 -7.71 4.07 -15.98
C LYS A 140 -8.99 3.84 -15.16
N THR A 141 -8.89 3.04 -14.11
CA THR A 141 -10.04 2.68 -13.28
C THR A 141 -10.54 3.87 -12.48
N THR A 142 -9.65 4.67 -11.90
CA THR A 142 -10.00 5.88 -11.16
C THR A 142 -10.71 6.90 -12.07
N ARG A 143 -10.17 7.17 -13.27
CA ARG A 143 -10.82 8.06 -14.25
C ARG A 143 -12.22 7.57 -14.64
N LYS A 144 -12.39 6.25 -14.82
CA LYS A 144 -13.70 5.65 -15.09
C LYS A 144 -14.67 5.86 -13.91
N LYS A 145 -14.21 5.62 -12.67
CA LYS A 145 -15.04 5.79 -11.48
C LYS A 145 -15.44 7.25 -11.24
N ILE A 146 -14.55 8.21 -11.44
CA ILE A 146 -14.84 9.65 -11.36
C ILE A 146 -16.02 9.99 -12.31
N LYS A 147 -15.97 9.50 -13.55
CA LYS A 147 -17.05 9.75 -14.53
C LYS A 147 -18.36 9.07 -14.14
N ILE A 148 -18.33 7.77 -13.81
CA ILE A 148 -19.55 6.99 -13.51
C ILE A 148 -20.24 7.52 -12.26
N ASN A 149 -19.49 7.88 -11.22
CA ASN A 149 -20.05 8.39 -9.96
C ASN A 149 -20.28 9.90 -9.98
N ASN A 150 -20.06 10.56 -11.11
CA ASN A 150 -20.27 12.01 -11.30
C ASN A 150 -19.56 12.84 -10.19
N ILE A 151 -18.31 12.46 -9.86
CA ILE A 151 -17.50 13.14 -8.85
C ILE A 151 -17.05 14.50 -9.40
N LYS A 152 -17.51 15.59 -8.78
CA LYS A 152 -17.19 16.98 -9.17
C LYS A 152 -16.53 17.77 -8.05
N SER A 153 -16.61 17.28 -6.82
CA SER A 153 -16.09 17.98 -5.64
C SER A 153 -15.49 17.02 -4.62
N LEU A 154 -14.70 17.55 -3.70
CA LEU A 154 -14.17 16.79 -2.56
C LEU A 154 -15.28 16.18 -1.70
N LYS A 155 -16.42 16.88 -1.58
CA LYS A 155 -17.61 16.38 -0.85
C LYS A 155 -18.13 15.08 -1.49
N ASP A 156 -18.15 15.00 -2.83
CA ASP A 156 -18.62 13.80 -3.54
C ASP A 156 -17.69 12.62 -3.27
N VAL A 157 -16.37 12.87 -3.19
CA VAL A 157 -15.39 11.85 -2.82
C VAL A 157 -15.65 11.32 -1.42
N TYR A 158 -15.81 12.21 -0.44
CA TYR A 158 -16.08 11.83 0.95
C TYR A 158 -17.38 11.03 1.11
N MET A 159 -18.41 11.38 0.35
CA MET A 159 -19.74 10.77 0.44
C MET A 159 -19.90 9.54 -0.47
N SER A 160 -18.91 9.19 -1.27
CA SER A 160 -19.00 8.03 -2.17
C SER A 160 -19.15 6.72 -1.38
N LYS A 161 -19.92 5.78 -1.92
CA LYS A 161 -20.16 4.46 -1.29
C LYS A 161 -18.91 3.59 -1.20
N SER A 162 -17.92 3.86 -2.06
CA SER A 162 -16.66 3.11 -2.11
C SER A 162 -15.51 4.03 -2.46
N GLN A 163 -14.28 3.59 -2.23
CA GLN A 163 -13.10 4.31 -2.67
C GLN A 163 -13.13 4.53 -4.18
N ILE A 164 -12.80 5.75 -4.59
CA ILE A 164 -12.72 6.15 -6.01
C ILE A 164 -11.42 5.65 -6.62
N VAL A 165 -10.30 5.84 -5.92
CA VAL A 165 -9.00 5.31 -6.35
C VAL A 165 -8.95 3.83 -6.01
N SER A 166 -8.83 2.99 -7.03
CA SER A 166 -8.78 1.54 -6.86
C SER A 166 -8.28 0.84 -8.12
N PHE A 167 -7.87 -0.39 -7.97
CA PHE A 167 -7.67 -1.32 -9.08
C PHE A 167 -8.99 -1.73 -9.75
N SER A 168 -8.90 -2.15 -11.02
CA SER A 168 -9.93 -2.95 -11.67
C SER A 168 -10.06 -4.32 -11.00
N ASP A 169 -11.15 -5.03 -11.23
CA ASP A 169 -11.36 -6.34 -10.59
C ASP A 169 -10.30 -7.37 -11.02
N ASN A 170 -9.80 -7.29 -12.26
CA ASN A 170 -8.71 -8.14 -12.72
C ASN A 170 -7.39 -7.80 -12.00
N MET A 171 -7.11 -6.52 -11.80
CA MET A 171 -5.89 -6.08 -11.12
C MET A 171 -5.96 -6.34 -9.61
N LYS A 172 -7.15 -6.28 -9.00
CA LYS A 172 -7.35 -6.72 -7.60
C LYS A 172 -7.03 -8.20 -7.41
N LYS A 173 -7.45 -9.06 -8.36
CA LYS A 173 -7.10 -10.48 -8.34
C LYS A 173 -5.59 -10.67 -8.42
N PHE A 174 -4.93 -9.92 -9.29
CA PHE A 174 -3.48 -9.93 -9.43
C PHE A 174 -2.77 -9.49 -8.14
N ASP A 175 -3.18 -8.36 -7.55
CA ASP A 175 -2.66 -7.87 -6.26
C ASP A 175 -2.82 -8.91 -5.15
N PHE A 176 -3.99 -9.55 -5.08
CA PHE A 176 -4.25 -10.63 -4.13
C PHE A 176 -3.33 -11.84 -4.36
N GLN A 177 -3.11 -12.24 -5.62
CA GLN A 177 -2.22 -13.35 -5.97
C GLN A 177 -0.77 -13.06 -5.55
N ILE A 178 -0.25 -11.82 -5.81
CA ILE A 178 1.08 -11.42 -5.35
C ILE A 178 1.17 -11.49 -3.82
N LYS A 179 0.21 -10.89 -3.11
CA LYS A 179 0.19 -10.87 -1.65
C LYS A 179 0.14 -12.28 -1.06
N SER A 180 -0.64 -13.17 -1.66
CA SER A 180 -0.72 -14.57 -1.24
C SER A 180 0.59 -15.32 -1.49
N PHE A 181 1.20 -15.13 -2.65
CA PHE A 181 2.50 -15.71 -3.00
C PHE A 181 3.61 -15.24 -2.05
N LEU A 182 3.72 -13.93 -1.82
CA LEU A 182 4.71 -13.36 -0.90
C LEU A 182 4.51 -13.84 0.54
N LYS A 183 3.26 -13.97 0.97
CA LYS A 183 2.94 -14.51 2.29
C LYS A 183 3.47 -15.92 2.45
N GLU A 184 3.26 -16.78 1.46
CA GLU A 184 3.70 -18.17 1.50
C GLU A 184 5.22 -18.29 1.35
N LYS A 185 5.78 -17.72 0.29
CA LYS A 185 7.17 -17.94 -0.14
C LYS A 185 8.19 -17.06 0.58
N MET A 186 7.78 -15.89 1.07
CA MET A 186 8.69 -14.95 1.71
C MET A 186 8.41 -14.83 3.21
N TYR A 187 7.21 -14.35 3.62
CA TYR A 187 6.99 -14.02 5.03
C TYR A 187 6.94 -15.23 5.94
N PHE A 188 6.50 -16.38 5.43
CA PHE A 188 6.50 -17.65 6.15
C PHE A 188 7.68 -18.56 5.82
N HIS A 189 8.65 -18.08 5.05
CA HIS A 189 9.89 -18.82 4.78
C HIS A 189 10.66 -19.07 6.09
N GLU A 190 11.24 -20.28 6.25
CA GLU A 190 11.90 -20.68 7.52
C GLU A 190 13.01 -19.71 7.93
N ASN A 191 13.87 -19.30 6.98
CA ASN A 191 14.95 -18.34 7.24
C ASN A 191 14.45 -17.00 7.76
N VAL A 192 13.29 -16.54 7.30
CA VAL A 192 12.65 -15.28 7.76
C VAL A 192 12.04 -15.47 9.15
N LYS A 193 11.37 -16.61 9.37
CA LYS A 193 10.80 -16.93 10.70
C LYS A 193 11.86 -17.02 11.80
N VAL A 194 13.00 -17.63 11.52
CA VAL A 194 14.11 -17.72 12.50
C VAL A 194 14.55 -16.33 12.94
N LYS A 195 14.82 -15.44 11.98
CA LYS A 195 15.23 -14.04 12.27
C LYS A 195 14.15 -13.25 13.00
N THR A 196 12.89 -13.38 12.59
CA THR A 196 11.75 -12.71 13.22
C THR A 196 11.54 -13.20 14.67
N ASN A 197 11.66 -14.50 14.92
CA ASN A 197 11.52 -15.07 16.24
C ASN A 197 12.71 -14.66 17.16
N TYR A 198 13.91 -14.56 16.61
CA TYR A 198 15.06 -14.02 17.33
C TYR A 198 14.83 -12.56 17.75
N GLY A 199 14.42 -11.70 16.81
CA GLY A 199 14.07 -10.31 17.11
C GLY A 199 12.97 -10.17 18.19
N ARG A 200 11.93 -11.01 18.15
CA ARG A 200 10.88 -11.04 19.18
C ARG A 200 11.40 -11.40 20.57
N LYS A 201 12.43 -12.25 20.68
CA LYS A 201 13.05 -12.61 21.97
C LYS A 201 13.86 -11.47 22.55
N ILE A 202 14.45 -10.61 21.71
CA ILE A 202 15.24 -9.44 22.17
C ILE A 202 14.31 -8.34 22.71
N ILE A 203 13.14 -8.15 22.10
CA ILE A 203 12.18 -7.08 22.45
C ILE A 203 11.34 -7.42 23.69
N LYS A 204 11.26 -8.70 24.08
CA LYS A 204 10.60 -9.14 25.32
C LYS A 204 11.51 -9.01 26.53
#